data_f120b30c0863414ae9dd68316492ca08
#
_entry.id   f120b30c0863414ae9dd68316492ca08
#
_cell.length_a   1.000
_cell.length_b   1.000
_cell.length_c   1.000
_cell.angle_alpha   90.00
_cell.angle_beta   90.00
_cell.angle_gamma   90.00
#
_symmetry.space_group_name_H-M   'P 1'
#
loop_
_entity.id
_entity.type
_entity.pdbx_description
1 polymer ?
#
loop_
_entity_poly.entity_id
_entity_poly.type
_entity_poly.pdbx_seq_one_letter_code
_entity_poly.pdbx_strand_id
1 'polypeptide(L)'
;MDARYIYDSVELAYTVEGEGDVVILLHGWGCDASVWRATMELLRDNFRVVAVDFAGFGRSAEPREVWGVEEYTRSIEALVAELGIVRPTLIGHSFGGRVATLYASRNDVKAVVLTDAAGIKPRRTFGYYRKVYTYKLMKRVLPLLIGGHKAQMLLDQRRARAASADYNRATPKMRAILSKCVNEDLCHVMPRVTAPVLLFWGDKDTATPIADALKMQRLMPNAGLVVAEGKGHFAMLEAPELWQGALKSFLNIK
;
A
#
# COMPACT_ATOMS: atom_id res chain seq x y z
N MET A 1 -9.65 10.94 -17.64
CA MET A 1 -10.20 12.19 -17.04
C MET A 1 -9.67 12.31 -15.63
N ASP A 2 -9.09 13.46 -15.26
CA ASP A 2 -8.66 13.73 -13.89
C ASP A 2 -9.81 14.38 -13.11
N ALA A 3 -10.02 13.92 -11.88
CA ALA A 3 -11.09 14.37 -11.00
C ALA A 3 -10.64 14.41 -9.53
N ARG A 4 -11.49 14.97 -8.67
CA ARG A 4 -11.22 15.13 -7.24
C ARG A 4 -12.47 14.85 -6.44
N TYR A 5 -12.27 14.41 -5.21
CA TYR A 5 -13.31 14.23 -4.21
C TYR A 5 -12.82 14.71 -2.84
N ILE A 6 -13.71 14.87 -1.89
CA ILE A 6 -13.35 15.34 -0.56
C ILE A 6 -13.74 14.26 0.46
N TYR A 7 -12.77 13.87 1.28
CA TYR A 7 -13.00 13.04 2.44
C TYR A 7 -12.29 13.65 3.65
N ASP A 8 -12.98 13.76 4.79
CA ASP A 8 -12.46 14.34 6.04
C ASP A 8 -11.79 15.72 5.85
N SER A 9 -12.40 16.59 5.03
CA SER A 9 -11.87 17.89 4.63
C SER A 9 -10.49 17.83 3.94
N VAL A 10 -10.13 16.68 3.35
CA VAL A 10 -8.93 16.47 2.54
C VAL A 10 -9.35 16.29 1.10
N GLU A 11 -8.77 17.07 0.19
CA GLU A 11 -8.98 16.96 -1.24
C GLU A 11 -8.12 15.83 -1.78
N LEU A 12 -8.75 14.85 -2.43
CA LEU A 12 -8.14 13.64 -2.97
C LEU A 12 -8.35 13.59 -4.48
N ALA A 13 -7.29 13.25 -5.21
CA ALA A 13 -7.30 13.17 -6.66
C ALA A 13 -7.41 11.73 -7.15
N TYR A 14 -8.05 11.55 -8.30
CA TYR A 14 -8.08 10.29 -9.01
C TYR A 14 -8.17 10.51 -10.53
N THR A 15 -7.79 9.50 -11.29
CA THR A 15 -7.91 9.49 -12.75
C THR A 15 -8.86 8.38 -13.16
N VAL A 16 -9.74 8.66 -14.12
CA VAL A 16 -10.71 7.67 -14.69
C VAL A 16 -10.45 7.49 -16.16
N GLU A 17 -10.36 6.25 -16.62
CA GLU A 17 -10.30 5.86 -18.04
C GLU A 17 -11.21 4.65 -18.30
N GLY A 18 -11.75 4.56 -19.52
CA GLY A 18 -12.61 3.44 -19.95
C GLY A 18 -14.02 3.48 -19.37
N GLU A 19 -14.78 2.44 -19.68
CA GLU A 19 -16.19 2.26 -19.30
C GLU A 19 -16.46 0.82 -18.86
N GLY A 20 -17.61 0.57 -18.23
CA GLY A 20 -18.05 -0.75 -17.81
C GLY A 20 -17.81 -1.05 -16.32
N ASP A 21 -17.52 -2.31 -16.00
CA ASP A 21 -17.23 -2.75 -14.62
C ASP A 21 -16.02 -2.02 -14.05
N VAL A 22 -16.08 -1.65 -12.76
CA VAL A 22 -15.07 -0.77 -12.18
C VAL A 22 -13.90 -1.54 -11.60
N VAL A 23 -12.69 -1.09 -11.98
CA VAL A 23 -11.42 -1.50 -11.36
C VAL A 23 -10.80 -0.29 -10.66
N ILE A 24 -10.53 -0.40 -9.35
CA ILE A 24 -9.87 0.64 -8.56
C ILE A 24 -8.41 0.25 -8.32
N LEU A 25 -7.48 1.13 -8.69
CA LEU A 25 -6.05 0.95 -8.58
C LEU A 25 -5.50 1.75 -7.39
N LEU A 26 -4.84 1.08 -6.45
CA LEU A 26 -4.37 1.58 -5.18
C LEU A 26 -2.85 1.42 -5.08
N HIS A 27 -2.11 2.52 -5.15
CA HIS A 27 -0.66 2.52 -5.21
C HIS A 27 0.03 2.25 -3.86
N GLY A 28 1.35 1.99 -3.89
CA GLY A 28 2.19 1.82 -2.72
C GLY A 28 2.59 3.14 -2.05
N TRP A 29 3.15 3.07 -0.84
CA TRP A 29 3.71 4.22 -0.14
C TRP A 29 4.83 4.87 -0.95
N GLY A 30 4.84 6.20 -1.04
CA GLY A 30 5.84 6.95 -1.81
C GLY A 30 5.61 6.96 -3.32
N CYS A 31 4.56 6.30 -3.82
CA CYS A 31 4.11 6.33 -5.21
C CYS A 31 2.89 7.26 -5.36
N ASP A 32 2.39 7.33 -6.58
CA ASP A 32 1.13 7.94 -6.97
C ASP A 32 0.44 7.08 -8.05
N ALA A 33 -0.69 7.55 -8.57
CA ALA A 33 -1.47 6.84 -9.59
C ALA A 33 -0.67 6.53 -10.87
N SER A 34 0.40 7.27 -11.16
CA SER A 34 1.20 7.07 -12.39
C SER A 34 1.90 5.70 -12.45
N VAL A 35 2.12 5.06 -11.29
CA VAL A 35 2.69 3.69 -11.23
C VAL A 35 1.82 2.68 -11.97
N TRP A 36 0.54 2.98 -12.12
CA TRP A 36 -0.45 2.13 -12.76
C TRP A 36 -0.66 2.39 -14.26
N ARG A 37 0.10 3.30 -14.89
CA ARG A 37 -0.12 3.69 -16.29
C ARG A 37 -0.28 2.50 -17.24
N ALA A 38 0.69 1.57 -17.25
CA ALA A 38 0.63 0.39 -18.11
C ALA A 38 -0.56 -0.54 -17.78
N THR A 39 -0.92 -0.65 -16.49
CA THR A 39 -2.09 -1.42 -16.06
C THR A 39 -3.40 -0.73 -16.49
N MET A 40 -3.47 0.59 -16.41
CA MET A 40 -4.63 1.36 -16.92
C MET A 40 -4.81 1.16 -18.43
N GLU A 41 -3.72 1.29 -19.20
CA GLU A 41 -3.72 1.06 -20.66
C GLU A 41 -4.20 -0.36 -21.01
N LEU A 42 -3.81 -1.37 -20.22
CA LEU A 42 -4.24 -2.76 -20.41
C LEU A 42 -5.74 -2.95 -20.14
N LEU A 43 -6.30 -2.25 -19.15
CA LEU A 43 -7.63 -2.52 -18.63
C LEU A 43 -8.73 -1.63 -19.20
N ARG A 44 -8.42 -0.41 -19.67
CA ARG A 44 -9.38 0.63 -20.04
C ARG A 44 -10.32 0.26 -21.20
N ASP A 45 -9.92 -0.67 -22.05
CA ASP A 45 -10.77 -1.12 -23.17
C ASP A 45 -11.88 -2.09 -22.71
N ASN A 46 -11.79 -2.63 -21.49
CA ASN A 46 -12.73 -3.61 -20.94
C ASN A 46 -13.37 -3.16 -19.61
N PHE A 47 -12.81 -2.14 -18.95
CA PHE A 47 -13.19 -1.70 -17.62
C PHE A 47 -13.18 -0.17 -17.50
N ARG A 48 -14.02 0.34 -16.60
CA ARG A 48 -13.86 1.68 -16.07
C ARG A 48 -12.78 1.63 -14.97
N VAL A 49 -11.59 2.13 -15.28
CA VAL A 49 -10.41 2.09 -14.39
C VAL A 49 -10.31 3.39 -13.61
N VAL A 50 -10.26 3.30 -12.30
CA VAL A 50 -10.13 4.43 -11.37
C VAL A 50 -8.80 4.30 -10.63
N ALA A 51 -7.82 5.13 -10.95
CA ALA A 51 -6.53 5.17 -10.26
C ALA A 51 -6.51 6.33 -9.26
N VAL A 52 -6.32 6.02 -7.97
CA VAL A 52 -6.41 6.99 -6.87
C VAL A 52 -5.02 7.43 -6.44
N ASP A 53 -4.84 8.74 -6.23
CA ASP A 53 -3.71 9.27 -5.46
C ASP A 53 -4.13 9.29 -3.98
N PHE A 54 -3.51 8.48 -3.14
CA PHE A 54 -3.80 8.48 -1.71
C PHE A 54 -3.46 9.82 -1.06
N ALA A 55 -4.14 10.16 0.02
CA ALA A 55 -3.86 11.35 0.82
C ALA A 55 -2.38 11.46 1.21
N GLY A 56 -1.76 12.60 0.90
CA GLY A 56 -0.33 12.85 1.09
C GLY A 56 0.57 12.40 -0.05
N PHE A 57 0.00 11.93 -1.18
CA PHE A 57 0.74 11.48 -2.36
C PHE A 57 0.17 12.05 -3.65
N GLY A 58 1.01 12.12 -4.68
CA GLY A 58 0.62 12.58 -6.01
C GLY A 58 0.00 13.98 -5.98
N ARG A 59 -1.24 14.08 -6.47
CA ARG A 59 -2.02 15.33 -6.55
C ARG A 59 -2.97 15.53 -5.36
N SER A 60 -3.00 14.59 -4.42
CA SER A 60 -3.84 14.64 -3.22
C SER A 60 -3.20 15.44 -2.10
N ALA A 61 -4.01 16.15 -1.33
CA ALA A 61 -3.55 16.88 -0.16
C ALA A 61 -3.13 15.93 0.98
N GLU A 62 -2.25 16.41 1.88
CA GLU A 62 -1.93 15.68 3.10
C GLU A 62 -3.14 15.62 4.05
N PRO A 63 -3.34 14.50 4.77
CA PRO A 63 -4.34 14.41 5.83
C PRO A 63 -4.11 15.50 6.90
N ARG A 64 -5.19 16.02 7.50
CA ARG A 64 -5.06 16.95 8.62
C ARG A 64 -4.56 16.26 9.87
N GLU A 65 -5.06 15.04 10.10
CA GLU A 65 -4.73 14.20 11.26
C GLU A 65 -3.81 13.03 10.87
N VAL A 66 -3.32 12.28 11.86
CA VAL A 66 -2.52 11.07 11.64
C VAL A 66 -3.43 9.91 11.29
N TRP A 67 -3.65 9.69 10.00
CA TRP A 67 -4.43 8.57 9.48
C TRP A 67 -3.74 7.22 9.72
N GLY A 68 -4.53 6.15 9.84
CA GLY A 68 -4.12 4.75 9.75
C GLY A 68 -4.75 4.10 8.54
N VAL A 69 -4.63 2.78 8.44
CA VAL A 69 -5.23 2.01 7.33
C VAL A 69 -6.75 2.19 7.29
N GLU A 70 -7.39 2.35 8.46
CA GLU A 70 -8.83 2.58 8.57
C GLU A 70 -9.26 3.86 7.85
N GLU A 71 -8.63 5.00 8.10
CA GLU A 71 -9.00 6.27 7.49
C GLU A 71 -8.75 6.25 5.97
N TYR A 72 -7.64 5.66 5.52
CA TYR A 72 -7.39 5.45 4.08
C TYR A 72 -8.44 4.53 3.44
N THR A 73 -8.88 3.49 4.13
CA THR A 73 -9.94 2.61 3.61
C THR A 73 -11.26 3.34 3.50
N ARG A 74 -11.63 4.13 4.53
CA ARG A 74 -12.85 4.95 4.50
C ARG A 74 -12.83 6.00 3.39
N SER A 75 -11.66 6.55 3.06
CA SER A 75 -11.57 7.48 1.93
C SER A 75 -11.91 6.79 0.59
N ILE A 76 -11.52 5.52 0.41
CA ILE A 76 -11.91 4.74 -0.77
C ILE A 76 -13.41 4.37 -0.72
N GLU A 77 -13.94 4.05 0.45
CA GLU A 77 -15.38 3.81 0.63
C GLU A 77 -16.21 5.05 0.25
N ALA A 78 -15.75 6.24 0.65
CA ALA A 78 -16.38 7.50 0.27
C ALA A 78 -16.34 7.74 -1.24
N LEU A 79 -15.20 7.49 -1.89
CA LEU A 79 -15.06 7.58 -3.35
C LEU A 79 -16.01 6.61 -4.08
N VAL A 80 -16.07 5.37 -3.61
CA VAL A 80 -16.97 4.34 -4.17
C VAL A 80 -18.44 4.78 -4.06
N ALA A 81 -18.83 5.32 -2.92
CA ALA A 81 -20.18 5.84 -2.69
C ALA A 81 -20.49 7.06 -3.58
N GLU A 82 -19.56 8.03 -3.67
CA GLU A 82 -19.70 9.23 -4.49
C GLU A 82 -19.86 8.90 -5.97
N LEU A 83 -19.09 7.92 -6.47
CA LEU A 83 -19.14 7.48 -7.86
C LEU A 83 -20.29 6.48 -8.17
N GLY A 84 -21.07 6.09 -7.17
CA GLY A 84 -22.15 5.10 -7.32
C GLY A 84 -21.64 3.72 -7.75
N ILE A 85 -20.40 3.36 -7.36
CA ILE A 85 -19.78 2.11 -7.77
C ILE A 85 -20.36 0.95 -6.95
N VAL A 86 -20.73 -0.13 -7.63
CA VAL A 86 -21.22 -1.36 -7.02
C VAL A 86 -20.22 -2.47 -7.30
N ARG A 87 -19.77 -3.18 -6.27
CA ARG A 87 -18.87 -4.35 -6.35
C ARG A 87 -17.61 -4.11 -7.21
N PRO A 88 -16.74 -3.16 -6.86
CA PRO A 88 -15.51 -2.91 -7.62
C PRO A 88 -14.57 -4.12 -7.59
N THR A 89 -13.71 -4.25 -8.60
CA THR A 89 -12.46 -5.00 -8.48
C THR A 89 -11.40 -4.07 -7.89
N LEU A 90 -10.64 -4.55 -6.91
CA LEU A 90 -9.55 -3.77 -6.30
C LEU A 90 -8.20 -4.34 -6.72
N ILE A 91 -7.29 -3.49 -7.15
CA ILE A 91 -5.87 -3.84 -7.41
C ILE A 91 -5.02 -2.98 -6.50
N GLY A 92 -4.27 -3.60 -5.57
CA GLY A 92 -3.47 -2.89 -4.59
C GLY A 92 -2.02 -3.34 -4.56
N HIS A 93 -1.10 -2.37 -4.66
CA HIS A 93 0.33 -2.60 -4.48
C HIS A 93 0.78 -2.19 -3.08
N SER A 94 1.56 -3.01 -2.40
CA SER A 94 2.21 -2.68 -1.13
C SER A 94 1.23 -2.07 -0.11
N PHE A 95 1.33 -0.77 0.20
CA PHE A 95 0.39 -0.05 1.06
C PHE A 95 -1.05 -0.10 0.54
N GLY A 96 -1.26 0.06 -0.78
CA GLY A 96 -2.57 -0.09 -1.41
C GLY A 96 -3.18 -1.47 -1.19
N GLY A 97 -2.35 -2.50 -1.05
CA GLY A 97 -2.79 -3.84 -0.68
C GLY A 97 -3.38 -3.93 0.73
N ARG A 98 -2.88 -3.13 1.70
CA ARG A 98 -3.51 -3.01 3.04
C ARG A 98 -4.92 -2.46 2.93
N VAL A 99 -5.06 -1.37 2.18
CA VAL A 99 -6.35 -0.70 1.98
C VAL A 99 -7.33 -1.64 1.26
N ALA A 100 -6.89 -2.29 0.17
CA ALA A 100 -7.70 -3.26 -0.57
C ALA A 100 -8.16 -4.43 0.31
N THR A 101 -7.26 -4.97 1.15
CA THR A 101 -7.56 -6.08 2.06
C THR A 101 -8.60 -5.67 3.11
N LEU A 102 -8.42 -4.51 3.76
CA LEU A 102 -9.38 -4.03 4.77
C LEU A 102 -10.73 -3.69 4.14
N TYR A 103 -10.73 -3.04 2.97
CA TYR A 103 -11.95 -2.75 2.21
C TYR A 103 -12.72 -4.03 1.90
N ALA A 104 -12.08 -5.02 1.26
CA ALA A 104 -12.71 -6.26 0.83
C ALA A 104 -13.14 -7.18 1.99
N SER A 105 -12.63 -6.96 3.20
CA SER A 105 -13.03 -7.72 4.38
C SER A 105 -14.41 -7.33 4.93
N ARG A 106 -14.97 -6.20 4.47
CA ARG A 106 -16.23 -5.65 5.00
C ARG A 106 -17.16 -5.07 3.94
N ASN A 107 -16.71 -4.96 2.69
CA ASN A 107 -17.52 -4.48 1.58
C ASN A 107 -17.58 -5.55 0.49
N ASP A 108 -18.68 -5.57 -0.27
CA ASP A 108 -18.82 -6.47 -1.41
C ASP A 108 -17.91 -6.00 -2.55
N VAL A 109 -17.08 -6.91 -3.06
CA VAL A 109 -16.17 -6.69 -4.18
C VAL A 109 -16.27 -7.82 -5.20
N LYS A 110 -16.00 -7.53 -6.47
CA LYS A 110 -16.00 -8.53 -7.54
C LYS A 110 -14.77 -9.45 -7.45
N ALA A 111 -13.61 -8.86 -7.23
CA ALA A 111 -12.32 -9.55 -7.09
C ALA A 111 -11.28 -8.63 -6.42
N VAL A 112 -10.19 -9.21 -5.95
CA VAL A 112 -9.05 -8.47 -5.39
C VAL A 112 -7.76 -8.96 -6.03
N VAL A 113 -6.90 -8.04 -6.41
CA VAL A 113 -5.53 -8.33 -6.86
C VAL A 113 -4.56 -7.63 -5.92
N LEU A 114 -3.66 -8.38 -5.32
CA LEU A 114 -2.66 -7.90 -4.38
C LEU A 114 -1.26 -8.16 -4.96
N THR A 115 -0.55 -7.11 -5.33
CA THR A 115 0.84 -7.25 -5.80
C THR A 115 1.81 -6.72 -4.75
N ASP A 116 2.74 -7.58 -4.32
CA ASP A 116 3.75 -7.27 -3.30
C ASP A 116 3.13 -6.54 -2.10
N ALA A 117 1.95 -7.01 -1.67
CA ALA A 117 1.06 -6.27 -0.78
C ALA A 117 1.53 -6.32 0.68
N ALA A 118 1.44 -5.20 1.36
CA ALA A 118 1.55 -5.16 2.81
C ALA A 118 0.20 -5.54 3.46
N GLY A 119 0.22 -5.91 4.72
CA GLY A 119 -0.98 -6.30 5.47
C GLY A 119 -0.62 -7.13 6.70
N ILE A 120 0.50 -7.81 6.65
CA ILE A 120 1.06 -8.56 7.77
C ILE A 120 2.05 -7.66 8.52
N LYS A 121 1.92 -7.63 9.83
CA LYS A 121 2.86 -6.88 10.68
C LYS A 121 4.25 -7.52 10.62
N PRO A 122 5.31 -6.76 10.26
CA PRO A 122 6.64 -7.30 10.18
C PRO A 122 7.11 -7.93 11.48
N ARG A 123 7.66 -9.14 11.42
CA ARG A 123 8.31 -9.77 12.57
C ARG A 123 9.60 -9.03 12.88
N ARG A 124 9.66 -8.42 14.06
CA ARG A 124 10.83 -7.67 14.50
C ARG A 124 11.83 -8.62 15.16
N THR A 125 13.06 -8.65 14.64
CA THR A 125 14.15 -9.48 15.17
C THR A 125 14.74 -8.86 16.45
N PHE A 126 15.48 -9.65 17.22
CA PHE A 126 16.28 -9.15 18.36
C PHE A 126 17.20 -8.01 17.95
N GLY A 127 17.82 -8.09 16.76
CA GLY A 127 18.66 -7.02 16.20
C GLY A 127 17.91 -5.70 16.00
N TYR A 128 16.64 -5.75 15.62
CA TYR A 128 15.78 -4.56 15.53
C TYR A 128 15.59 -3.93 16.92
N TYR A 129 15.19 -4.73 17.91
CA TYR A 129 15.00 -4.22 19.28
C TYR A 129 16.28 -3.64 19.88
N ARG A 130 17.43 -4.29 19.66
CA ARG A 130 18.75 -3.78 20.08
C ARG A 130 19.02 -2.40 19.45
N LYS A 131 18.77 -2.22 18.14
CA LYS A 131 18.92 -0.92 17.47
C LYS A 131 17.99 0.15 18.06
N VAL A 132 16.72 -0.19 18.32
CA VAL A 132 15.74 0.72 18.92
C VAL A 132 16.13 1.13 20.34
N TYR A 133 16.50 0.17 21.18
CA TYR A 133 16.88 0.46 22.57
C TYR A 133 18.20 1.23 22.66
N THR A 134 19.20 0.90 21.84
CA THR A 134 20.45 1.70 21.78
C THR A 134 20.17 3.13 21.31
N TYR A 135 19.28 3.32 20.33
CA TYR A 135 18.90 4.67 19.91
C TYR A 135 18.17 5.44 21.03
N LYS A 136 17.22 4.79 21.73
CA LYS A 136 16.52 5.41 22.87
C LYS A 136 17.49 5.79 24.00
N LEU A 137 18.46 4.93 24.29
CA LEU A 137 19.50 5.19 25.29
C LEU A 137 20.38 6.38 24.84
N MET A 138 20.84 6.38 23.58
CA MET A 138 21.63 7.49 23.03
C MET A 138 20.84 8.81 23.10
N LYS A 139 19.56 8.82 22.76
CA LYS A 139 18.71 10.01 22.85
C LYS A 139 18.65 10.58 24.27
N ARG A 140 18.73 9.72 25.30
CA ARG A 140 18.69 10.12 26.71
C ARG A 140 20.06 10.56 27.25
N VAL A 141 21.14 9.91 26.81
CA VAL A 141 22.48 10.08 27.40
C VAL A 141 23.32 11.10 26.63
N LEU A 142 23.25 11.12 25.28
CA LEU A 142 24.10 12.00 24.47
C LEU A 142 23.95 13.50 24.82
N PRO A 143 22.74 14.04 25.04
CA PRO A 143 22.60 15.47 25.39
C PRO A 143 23.35 15.84 26.66
N LEU A 144 23.49 14.91 27.61
CA LEU A 144 24.21 15.13 28.88
C LEU A 144 25.74 15.12 28.69
N LEU A 145 26.25 14.38 27.69
CA LEU A 145 27.66 14.22 27.43
C LEU A 145 28.28 15.28 26.50
N ILE A 146 27.55 15.66 25.44
CA ILE A 146 28.10 16.51 24.36
C ILE A 146 27.28 17.77 24.10
N GLY A 147 26.28 18.05 24.96
CA GLY A 147 25.35 19.17 24.79
C GLY A 147 24.22 18.89 23.82
N GLY A 148 23.07 19.52 24.06
CA GLY A 148 21.82 19.21 23.35
C GLY A 148 21.88 19.37 21.83
N HIS A 149 22.50 20.44 21.32
CA HIS A 149 22.57 20.72 19.88
C HIS A 149 23.42 19.68 19.12
N LYS A 150 24.62 19.37 19.60
CA LYS A 150 25.50 18.36 18.98
C LYS A 150 24.87 16.95 19.05
N ALA A 151 24.25 16.61 20.19
CA ALA A 151 23.53 15.36 20.35
C ALA A 151 22.38 15.22 19.34
N GLN A 152 21.60 16.29 19.14
CA GLN A 152 20.51 16.28 18.18
C GLN A 152 21.01 16.07 16.74
N MET A 153 22.06 16.75 16.33
CA MET A 153 22.68 16.56 14.99
C MET A 153 23.09 15.11 14.75
N LEU A 154 23.77 14.48 15.73
CA LEU A 154 24.22 13.08 15.60
C LEU A 154 23.05 12.10 15.55
N LEU A 155 22.01 12.33 16.36
CA LEU A 155 20.80 11.52 16.35
C LEU A 155 20.03 11.63 15.03
N ASP A 156 19.95 12.83 14.45
CA ASP A 156 19.28 13.06 13.18
C ASP A 156 20.05 12.45 12.00
N GLN A 157 21.39 12.56 12.00
CA GLN A 157 22.23 11.86 11.01
C GLN A 157 22.06 10.33 11.09
N ARG A 158 22.04 9.78 12.30
CA ARG A 158 21.85 8.34 12.51
C ARG A 158 20.46 7.88 12.08
N ARG A 159 19.41 8.69 12.35
CA ARG A 159 18.05 8.44 11.90
C ARG A 159 17.98 8.46 10.38
N ALA A 160 18.54 9.49 9.74
CA ALA A 160 18.56 9.62 8.29
C ALA A 160 19.23 8.44 7.57
N ARG A 161 20.35 7.95 8.12
CA ARG A 161 21.05 6.77 7.58
C ARG A 161 20.30 5.45 7.78
N ALA A 162 19.48 5.35 8.82
CA ALA A 162 18.76 4.12 9.14
C ALA A 162 17.37 4.04 8.49
N ALA A 163 16.84 5.15 8.01
CA ALA A 163 15.52 5.26 7.42
C ALA A 163 15.56 5.02 5.90
N SER A 164 14.44 4.55 5.34
CA SER A 164 14.24 4.47 3.88
C SER A 164 14.25 5.86 3.25
N ALA A 165 14.53 5.94 1.95
CA ALA A 165 14.49 7.20 1.20
C ALA A 165 13.12 7.89 1.34
N ASP A 166 12.04 7.13 1.27
CA ASP A 166 10.66 7.63 1.37
C ASP A 166 10.36 8.20 2.77
N TYR A 167 10.85 7.52 3.82
CA TYR A 167 10.72 8.03 5.19
C TYR A 167 11.46 9.36 5.37
N ASN A 168 12.64 9.52 4.74
CA ASN A 168 13.44 10.74 4.86
C ASN A 168 12.81 11.92 4.13
N ARG A 169 12.14 11.69 3.00
CA ARG A 169 11.43 12.72 2.21
C ARG A 169 10.09 13.11 2.81
N ALA A 170 9.47 12.22 3.59
CA ALA A 170 8.15 12.44 4.17
C ALA A 170 8.16 13.57 5.23
N THR A 171 7.05 14.32 5.31
CA THR A 171 6.80 15.29 6.38
C THR A 171 6.74 14.60 7.74
N PRO A 172 6.88 15.32 8.86
CA PRO A 172 6.72 14.71 10.20
C PRO A 172 5.37 13.99 10.38
N LYS A 173 4.30 14.54 9.81
CA LYS A 173 2.95 13.94 9.83
C LYS A 173 2.91 12.64 9.03
N MET A 174 3.40 12.66 7.78
CA MET A 174 3.46 11.46 6.94
C MET A 174 4.35 10.36 7.54
N ARG A 175 5.42 10.71 8.25
CA ARG A 175 6.22 9.73 9.02
C ARG A 175 5.42 9.08 10.16
N ALA A 176 4.59 9.85 10.86
CA ALA A 176 3.72 9.33 11.91
C ALA A 176 2.65 8.38 11.31
N ILE A 177 2.05 8.76 10.18
CA ILE A 177 1.09 7.94 9.42
C ILE A 177 1.75 6.63 8.98
N LEU A 178 2.93 6.68 8.34
CA LEU A 178 3.66 5.47 7.94
C LEU A 178 3.91 4.55 9.14
N SER A 179 4.38 5.13 10.25
CA SER A 179 4.64 4.35 11.48
C SER A 179 3.37 3.71 12.03
N LYS A 180 2.22 4.39 11.99
CA LYS A 180 0.92 3.85 12.40
C LYS A 180 0.55 2.69 11.48
N CYS A 181 0.49 2.91 10.16
CA CYS A 181 0.06 1.93 9.17
C CYS A 181 0.93 0.65 9.15
N VAL A 182 2.27 0.77 9.21
CA VAL A 182 3.18 -0.40 9.22
C VAL A 182 2.98 -1.29 10.46
N ASN A 183 2.53 -0.72 11.58
CA ASN A 183 2.29 -1.45 12.82
C ASN A 183 0.92 -2.13 12.90
N GLU A 184 -0.01 -1.80 12.01
CA GLU A 184 -1.31 -2.45 11.95
C GLU A 184 -1.18 -3.84 11.32
N ASP A 185 -1.75 -4.88 11.96
CA ASP A 185 -1.80 -6.25 11.46
C ASP A 185 -3.21 -6.58 10.98
N LEU A 186 -3.33 -6.94 9.71
CA LEU A 186 -4.61 -7.26 9.08
C LEU A 186 -4.89 -8.77 8.99
N CYS A 187 -4.05 -9.62 9.56
CA CYS A 187 -4.27 -11.08 9.51
C CYS A 187 -5.66 -11.48 10.02
N HIS A 188 -6.20 -10.74 11.01
CA HIS A 188 -7.50 -11.03 11.62
C HIS A 188 -8.71 -10.74 10.72
N VAL A 189 -8.54 -9.91 9.66
CA VAL A 189 -9.61 -9.58 8.71
C VAL A 189 -9.53 -10.39 7.42
N MET A 190 -8.36 -10.94 7.08
CA MET A 190 -8.13 -11.70 5.84
C MET A 190 -9.10 -12.88 5.63
N PRO A 191 -9.51 -13.66 6.67
CA PRO A 191 -10.49 -14.73 6.48
C PRO A 191 -11.87 -14.25 6.03
N ARG A 192 -12.18 -12.96 6.18
CA ARG A 192 -13.43 -12.35 5.73
C ARG A 192 -13.40 -11.89 4.27
N VAL A 193 -12.25 -11.93 3.61
CA VAL A 193 -12.13 -11.64 2.18
C VAL A 193 -12.54 -12.88 1.41
N THR A 194 -13.83 -12.96 1.09
CA THR A 194 -14.44 -14.13 0.44
C THR A 194 -14.46 -14.04 -1.09
N ALA A 195 -14.22 -12.86 -1.65
CA ALA A 195 -14.07 -12.68 -3.10
C ALA A 195 -12.84 -13.42 -3.63
N PRO A 196 -12.77 -13.76 -4.92
CA PRO A 196 -11.55 -14.27 -5.55
C PRO A 196 -10.38 -13.32 -5.36
N VAL A 197 -9.21 -13.84 -4.98
CA VAL A 197 -7.98 -13.06 -4.77
C VAL A 197 -6.85 -13.60 -5.63
N LEU A 198 -6.23 -12.72 -6.41
CA LEU A 198 -4.94 -12.97 -7.05
C LEU A 198 -3.85 -12.32 -6.21
N LEU A 199 -2.90 -13.12 -5.73
CA LEU A 199 -1.64 -12.65 -5.16
C LEU A 199 -0.58 -12.71 -6.25
N PHE A 200 0.07 -11.58 -6.55
CA PHE A 200 1.16 -11.50 -7.53
C PHE A 200 2.41 -10.99 -6.83
N TRP A 201 3.51 -11.75 -6.85
CA TRP A 201 4.60 -11.47 -5.92
C TRP A 201 5.99 -11.75 -6.48
N GLY A 202 6.95 -10.83 -6.22
CA GLY A 202 8.36 -11.06 -6.47
C GLY A 202 9.00 -11.93 -5.38
N ASP A 203 9.72 -12.98 -5.75
CA ASP A 203 10.39 -13.88 -4.80
C ASP A 203 11.61 -13.23 -4.11
N LYS A 204 12.13 -12.13 -4.66
CA LYS A 204 13.22 -11.32 -4.10
C LYS A 204 12.73 -10.06 -3.37
N ASP A 205 11.42 -9.94 -3.14
CA ASP A 205 10.90 -8.81 -2.37
C ASP A 205 11.40 -8.85 -0.92
N THR A 206 12.10 -7.79 -0.54
CA THR A 206 12.63 -7.61 0.82
C THR A 206 11.77 -6.71 1.70
N ALA A 207 10.82 -5.98 1.11
CA ALA A 207 9.90 -5.10 1.84
C ALA A 207 8.68 -5.89 2.37
N THR A 208 8.09 -6.72 1.51
CA THR A 208 7.01 -7.66 1.82
C THR A 208 7.43 -9.06 1.33
N PRO A 209 8.17 -9.82 2.15
CA PRO A 209 8.74 -11.10 1.71
C PRO A 209 7.69 -12.10 1.22
N ILE A 210 8.06 -12.97 0.28
CA ILE A 210 7.18 -14.02 -0.28
C ILE A 210 6.48 -14.87 0.80
N ALA A 211 7.07 -14.98 1.99
CA ALA A 211 6.45 -15.62 3.15
C ALA A 211 5.15 -14.94 3.58
N ASP A 212 5.01 -13.63 3.34
CA ASP A 212 3.78 -12.88 3.62
C ASP A 212 2.70 -13.25 2.59
N ALA A 213 3.04 -13.38 1.29
CA ALA A 213 2.11 -13.88 0.27
C ALA A 213 1.59 -15.28 0.59
N LEU A 214 2.47 -16.20 0.96
CA LEU A 214 2.12 -17.56 1.38
C LEU A 214 1.24 -17.58 2.63
N LYS A 215 1.41 -16.63 3.54
CA LYS A 215 0.55 -16.48 4.70
C LYS A 215 -0.81 -15.89 4.32
N MET A 216 -0.86 -14.88 3.45
CA MET A 216 -2.11 -14.33 2.91
C MET A 216 -2.92 -15.40 2.17
N GLN A 217 -2.27 -16.22 1.33
CA GLN A 217 -2.91 -17.33 0.62
C GLN A 217 -3.57 -18.34 1.57
N ARG A 218 -2.94 -18.62 2.72
CA ARG A 218 -3.54 -19.52 3.73
C ARG A 218 -4.68 -18.88 4.51
N LEU A 219 -4.70 -17.56 4.65
CA LEU A 219 -5.71 -16.84 5.44
C LEU A 219 -6.94 -16.44 4.61
N MET A 220 -6.77 -16.19 3.31
CA MET A 220 -7.84 -15.81 2.40
C MET A 220 -8.37 -17.06 1.68
N PRO A 221 -9.66 -17.40 1.82
CA PRO A 221 -10.20 -18.69 1.38
C PRO A 221 -10.13 -18.93 -0.13
N ASN A 222 -10.16 -17.87 -0.94
CA ASN A 222 -10.20 -17.96 -2.41
C ASN A 222 -8.97 -17.29 -3.05
N ALA A 223 -7.78 -17.44 -2.44
CA ALA A 223 -6.57 -16.81 -2.92
C ALA A 223 -5.69 -17.77 -3.75
N GLY A 224 -5.34 -17.34 -4.98
CA GLY A 224 -4.30 -17.95 -5.82
C GLY A 224 -3.03 -17.09 -5.80
N LEU A 225 -1.84 -17.72 -5.90
CA LEU A 225 -0.54 -17.04 -5.92
C LEU A 225 0.17 -17.28 -7.25
N VAL A 226 0.63 -16.18 -7.86
CA VAL A 226 1.57 -16.17 -8.99
C VAL A 226 2.88 -15.56 -8.50
N VAL A 227 3.99 -16.25 -8.70
CA VAL A 227 5.33 -15.81 -8.29
C VAL A 227 6.10 -15.31 -9.51
N ALA A 228 6.60 -14.09 -9.44
CA ALA A 228 7.50 -13.51 -10.41
C ALA A 228 8.95 -13.78 -9.96
N GLU A 229 9.56 -14.81 -10.54
CA GLU A 229 10.90 -15.28 -10.17
C GLU A 229 11.97 -14.19 -10.45
N GLY A 230 12.90 -14.02 -9.51
CA GLY A 230 13.98 -13.05 -9.59
C GLY A 230 13.55 -11.59 -9.42
N LYS A 231 12.26 -11.30 -9.13
CA LYS A 231 11.71 -9.94 -9.06
C LYS A 231 11.58 -9.45 -7.63
N GLY A 232 11.67 -8.12 -7.48
CA GLY A 232 11.61 -7.41 -6.20
C GLY A 232 10.21 -6.90 -5.86
N HIS A 233 10.19 -5.75 -5.15
CA HIS A 233 8.98 -5.15 -4.58
C HIS A 233 8.03 -4.50 -5.61
N PHE A 234 8.43 -4.38 -6.85
CA PHE A 234 7.60 -3.87 -7.94
C PHE A 234 7.42 -4.94 -9.01
N ALA A 235 7.05 -6.16 -8.60
CA ALA A 235 6.94 -7.31 -9.49
C ALA A 235 6.06 -7.04 -10.71
N MET A 236 4.98 -6.24 -10.55
CA MET A 236 4.09 -5.83 -11.65
C MET A 236 4.77 -4.95 -12.71
N LEU A 237 5.85 -4.23 -12.35
CA LEU A 237 6.67 -3.45 -13.28
C LEU A 237 7.88 -4.21 -13.78
N GLU A 238 8.45 -5.10 -12.94
CA GLU A 238 9.66 -5.85 -13.22
C GLU A 238 9.39 -7.11 -14.09
N ALA A 239 8.14 -7.60 -14.12
CA ALA A 239 7.69 -8.73 -14.93
C ALA A 239 6.39 -8.39 -15.70
N PRO A 240 6.40 -7.38 -16.60
CA PRO A 240 5.19 -6.84 -17.21
C PRO A 240 4.40 -7.88 -18.01
N GLU A 241 5.04 -8.79 -18.71
CA GLU A 241 4.36 -9.83 -19.52
C GLU A 241 3.64 -10.83 -18.60
N LEU A 242 4.30 -11.28 -17.53
CA LEU A 242 3.70 -12.19 -16.55
C LEU A 242 2.52 -11.51 -15.82
N TRP A 243 2.70 -10.23 -15.46
CA TRP A 243 1.64 -9.41 -14.84
C TRP A 243 0.41 -9.28 -15.74
N GLN A 244 0.62 -8.91 -17.01
CA GLN A 244 -0.47 -8.79 -17.98
C GLN A 244 -1.18 -10.12 -18.19
N GLY A 245 -0.43 -11.22 -18.37
CA GLY A 245 -0.99 -12.56 -18.51
C GLY A 245 -1.82 -13.00 -17.30
N ALA A 246 -1.30 -12.76 -16.08
CA ALA A 246 -2.00 -13.07 -14.84
C ALA A 246 -3.30 -12.25 -14.69
N LEU A 247 -3.26 -10.94 -14.98
CA LEU A 247 -4.45 -10.09 -14.95
C LEU A 247 -5.49 -10.49 -15.99
N LYS A 248 -5.08 -10.73 -17.25
CA LYS A 248 -5.99 -11.15 -18.31
C LYS A 248 -6.69 -12.45 -17.95
N SER A 249 -5.94 -13.44 -17.50
CA SER A 249 -6.50 -14.72 -17.06
C SER A 249 -7.46 -14.55 -15.88
N PHE A 250 -7.06 -13.83 -14.85
CA PHE A 250 -7.85 -13.65 -13.63
C PHE A 250 -9.13 -12.83 -13.84
N LEU A 251 -9.06 -11.79 -14.66
CA LEU A 251 -10.20 -10.91 -14.97
C LEU A 251 -11.02 -11.36 -16.19
N ASN A 252 -10.67 -12.50 -16.81
CA ASN A 252 -11.32 -13.03 -18.02
C ASN A 252 -11.33 -12.04 -19.19
N ILE A 253 -10.22 -11.34 -19.40
CA ILE A 253 -10.01 -10.45 -20.54
C ILE A 253 -9.55 -11.28 -21.75
N LYS A 254 -10.21 -11.10 -22.90
CA LYS A 254 -9.86 -11.76 -24.16
C LYS A 254 -8.71 -11.06 -24.88
#